data_44e0f889aad1a044a0fb803d71101b96
#
_entry.id   44e0f889aad1a044a0fb803d71101b96
#
_cell.length_a   1.000
_cell.length_b   1.000
_cell.length_c   1.000
_cell.angle_alpha   90.00
_cell.angle_beta   90.00
_cell.angle_gamma   90.00
#
_symmetry.space_group_name_H-M   'P 1'
#
loop_
_entity.id
_entity.type
_entity.pdbx_description
1 polymer ?
#
loop_
_entity_poly.entity_id
_entity_poly.type
_entity_poly.pdbx_seq_one_letter_code
_entity_poly.pdbx_strand_id
1 'polypeptide(L)'
;FEIFKRDLFACQYCGATPPAVTLEVDHIRPVSDGGINNQDNLVTACFDCNRGKGAIGLSSVPQSLMDKAADVAEREEQIRGYNEILEAKRQRIEDDVWRVAEVLKPGSMEDGFNRANLMSIKRFIETLGLHECLDAAEVARAKPLSDYYQFKYFCGICWGIIKGRPSAPPSSP
;
A
#
# COMPACT_ATOMS: atom_id res chain seq x y z
N PHE A 1 15.17 -35.67 5.79
CA PHE A 1 14.53 -35.44 4.50
C PHE A 1 13.66 -34.18 4.49
N GLU A 2 12.95 -33.89 5.58
CA GLU A 2 12.10 -32.68 5.68
C GLU A 2 12.91 -31.38 5.58
N ILE A 3 14.14 -31.34 6.09
CA ILE A 3 15.03 -30.18 5.95
C ILE A 3 15.35 -29.95 4.46
N PHE A 4 15.68 -31.01 3.70
CA PHE A 4 15.94 -30.88 2.27
C PHE A 4 14.74 -30.37 1.50
N LYS A 5 13.52 -30.82 1.82
CA LYS A 5 12.29 -30.32 1.19
C LYS A 5 12.05 -28.85 1.48
N ARG A 6 12.17 -28.45 2.78
CA ARG A 6 12.03 -27.05 3.18
C ARG A 6 13.00 -26.14 2.42
N ASP A 7 14.23 -26.59 2.25
CA ASP A 7 15.31 -25.84 1.62
C ASP A 7 15.39 -26.06 0.09
N LEU A 8 14.34 -26.66 -0.50
CA LEU A 8 14.20 -26.90 -1.94
C LEU A 8 15.36 -27.68 -2.55
N PHE A 9 15.97 -28.61 -1.79
CA PHE A 9 17.13 -29.40 -2.20
C PHE A 9 18.30 -28.53 -2.70
N ALA A 10 18.49 -27.34 -2.13
CA ALA A 10 19.58 -26.43 -2.44
C ALA A 10 20.44 -26.15 -1.20
N CYS A 11 21.74 -26.05 -1.38
CA CYS A 11 22.65 -25.61 -0.33
C CYS A 11 22.29 -24.17 0.08
N GLN A 12 21.98 -23.95 1.34
CA GLN A 12 21.58 -22.65 1.84
C GLN A 12 22.76 -21.67 1.99
N TYR A 13 24.01 -22.16 1.83
CA TYR A 13 25.22 -21.33 1.86
C TYR A 13 25.61 -20.81 0.46
N CYS A 14 25.61 -21.68 -0.54
CA CYS A 14 26.09 -21.32 -1.88
C CYS A 14 25.05 -21.49 -3.01
N GLY A 15 23.85 -22.01 -2.70
CA GLY A 15 22.81 -22.24 -3.68
C GLY A 15 22.97 -23.45 -4.59
N ALA A 16 24.07 -24.21 -4.47
CA ALA A 16 24.32 -25.36 -5.32
C ALA A 16 23.32 -26.51 -5.07
N THR A 17 22.97 -27.24 -6.14
CA THR A 17 21.97 -28.32 -6.13
C THR A 17 22.54 -29.62 -6.69
N PRO A 18 21.98 -30.80 -6.32
CA PRO A 18 22.28 -32.05 -7.00
C PRO A 18 21.94 -31.97 -8.51
N PRO A 19 22.63 -32.70 -9.40
CA PRO A 19 23.71 -33.64 -9.10
C PRO A 19 25.11 -33.00 -8.96
N ALA A 20 25.20 -31.66 -9.08
CA ALA A 20 26.51 -30.97 -9.02
C ALA A 20 27.19 -31.12 -7.64
N VAL A 21 26.40 -31.25 -6.57
CA VAL A 21 26.89 -31.38 -5.20
C VAL A 21 26.13 -32.45 -4.42
N THR A 22 26.77 -33.03 -3.41
CA THR A 22 26.10 -33.86 -2.41
C THR A 22 25.60 -32.97 -1.29
N LEU A 23 24.32 -33.15 -0.91
CA LEU A 23 23.70 -32.39 0.17
C LEU A 23 23.75 -33.17 1.48
N GLU A 24 24.00 -32.44 2.56
CA GLU A 24 24.01 -32.90 3.95
C GLU A 24 23.14 -31.98 4.80
N VAL A 25 22.75 -32.43 6.00
CA VAL A 25 22.12 -31.58 7.00
C VAL A 25 23.18 -31.03 7.93
N ASP A 26 23.26 -29.72 8.07
CA ASP A 26 24.22 -29.05 8.92
C ASP A 26 23.49 -28.31 10.07
N HIS A 27 24.20 -28.09 11.19
CA HIS A 27 23.73 -27.28 12.28
C HIS A 27 24.12 -25.82 12.09
N ILE A 28 23.14 -24.89 12.13
CA ILE A 28 23.38 -23.45 12.10
C ILE A 28 24.26 -23.07 13.29
N ARG A 29 23.83 -23.44 14.51
CA ARG A 29 24.63 -23.38 15.72
C ARG A 29 25.23 -24.77 16.02
N PRO A 30 26.55 -24.90 16.07
CA PRO A 30 27.20 -26.17 16.31
C PRO A 30 26.74 -26.83 17.61
N VAL A 31 26.70 -28.17 17.62
CA VAL A 31 26.36 -28.95 18.83
C VAL A 31 27.39 -28.70 19.95
N SER A 32 28.65 -28.48 19.60
CA SER A 32 29.71 -28.08 20.55
C SER A 32 29.38 -26.78 21.30
N ASP A 33 28.61 -25.90 20.67
CA ASP A 33 28.21 -24.59 21.22
C ASP A 33 26.79 -24.60 21.79
N GLY A 34 26.25 -25.81 22.04
CA GLY A 34 24.92 -25.99 22.60
C GLY A 34 23.77 -25.94 21.57
N GLY A 35 24.08 -26.12 20.30
CA GLY A 35 23.06 -26.31 19.26
C GLY A 35 22.28 -27.60 19.46
N ILE A 36 20.97 -27.57 19.24
CA ILE A 36 20.06 -28.71 19.40
C ILE A 36 19.57 -29.22 18.05
N ASN A 37 19.14 -30.50 18.02
CA ASN A 37 18.61 -31.16 16.82
C ASN A 37 17.13 -30.80 16.59
N ASN A 38 16.83 -29.52 16.38
CA ASN A 38 15.50 -29.09 15.96
C ASN A 38 15.56 -28.52 14.52
N GLN A 39 14.40 -28.41 13.89
CA GLN A 39 14.31 -27.96 12.51
C GLN A 39 14.82 -26.52 12.31
N ASP A 40 14.72 -25.67 13.35
CA ASP A 40 15.19 -24.29 13.29
C ASP A 40 16.72 -24.18 13.29
N ASN A 41 17.39 -25.13 13.91
CA ASN A 41 18.85 -25.19 13.98
C ASN A 41 19.48 -26.04 12.88
N LEU A 42 18.69 -26.65 12.01
CA LEU A 42 19.16 -27.51 10.92
C LEU A 42 18.96 -26.85 9.57
N VAL A 43 19.93 -27.03 8.68
CA VAL A 43 19.92 -26.42 7.34
C VAL A 43 20.54 -27.39 6.33
N THR A 44 20.07 -27.31 5.06
CA THR A 44 20.68 -28.02 3.96
C THR A 44 21.98 -27.35 3.55
N ALA A 45 23.07 -28.08 3.54
CA ALA A 45 24.38 -27.64 3.09
C ALA A 45 24.97 -28.61 2.07
N CYS A 46 25.78 -28.14 1.14
CA CYS A 46 26.60 -29.07 0.36
C CYS A 46 27.82 -29.48 1.19
N PHE A 47 28.38 -30.64 0.82
CA PHE A 47 29.54 -31.24 1.47
C PHE A 47 30.69 -30.22 1.68
N ASP A 48 31.00 -29.43 0.64
CA ASP A 48 32.09 -28.46 0.68
C ASP A 48 31.79 -27.29 1.67
N CYS A 49 30.56 -26.76 1.64
CA CYS A 49 30.16 -25.71 2.54
C CYS A 49 30.07 -26.19 3.99
N ASN A 50 29.55 -27.41 4.24
CA ASN A 50 29.46 -27.98 5.58
C ASN A 50 30.86 -28.17 6.21
N ARG A 51 31.84 -28.65 5.42
CA ARG A 51 33.20 -28.81 5.88
C ARG A 51 34.04 -27.55 5.84
N GLY A 52 33.72 -26.61 4.95
CA GLY A 52 34.42 -25.34 4.77
C GLY A 52 33.94 -24.20 5.68
N LYS A 53 33.09 -24.47 6.65
CA LYS A 53 32.44 -23.48 7.54
C LYS A 53 33.39 -22.46 8.18
N GLY A 54 34.71 -22.76 8.29
CA GLY A 54 35.70 -21.82 8.77
C GLY A 54 36.16 -20.74 7.81
N ALA A 55 35.78 -20.83 6.53
CA ALA A 55 36.22 -19.93 5.45
C ALA A 55 35.11 -19.03 4.88
N ILE A 56 33.83 -19.28 5.20
CA ILE A 56 32.70 -18.50 4.69
C ILE A 56 32.36 -17.42 5.70
N GLY A 57 32.48 -16.15 5.29
CA GLY A 57 32.22 -15.03 6.16
C GLY A 57 30.79 -15.02 6.71
N LEU A 58 30.59 -14.42 7.88
CA LEU A 58 29.33 -14.32 8.66
C LEU A 58 28.14 -13.72 7.86
N SER A 59 28.36 -13.18 6.67
CA SER A 59 27.33 -12.61 5.79
C SER A 59 26.41 -13.65 5.13
N SER A 60 26.72 -14.97 5.24
CA SER A 60 25.95 -16.06 4.62
C SER A 60 25.39 -17.06 5.63
N VAL A 61 25.24 -16.69 6.88
CA VAL A 61 24.60 -17.56 7.88
C VAL A 61 23.13 -17.74 7.53
N PRO A 62 22.62 -18.98 7.37
CA PRO A 62 21.20 -19.20 7.09
C PRO A 62 20.35 -18.72 8.24
N GLN A 63 19.25 -18.04 7.92
CA GLN A 63 18.25 -17.66 8.91
C GLN A 63 17.53 -18.89 9.46
N SER A 64 17.31 -18.93 10.78
CA SER A 64 16.45 -19.94 11.40
C SER A 64 15.00 -19.82 10.90
N LEU A 65 14.20 -20.87 11.07
CA LEU A 65 12.76 -20.79 10.77
C LEU A 65 12.06 -19.74 11.64
N MET A 66 12.51 -19.54 12.88
CA MET A 66 11.96 -18.52 13.78
C MET A 66 12.28 -17.10 13.28
N ASP A 67 13.52 -16.86 12.82
CA ASP A 67 13.89 -15.56 12.26
C ASP A 67 13.09 -15.26 10.98
N LYS A 68 12.94 -16.26 10.10
CA LYS A 68 12.09 -16.12 8.89
C LYS A 68 10.62 -15.84 9.23
N ALA A 69 10.08 -16.49 10.26
CA ALA A 69 8.72 -16.25 10.74
C ALA A 69 8.57 -14.84 11.32
N ALA A 70 9.57 -14.36 12.05
CA ALA A 70 9.60 -13.00 12.59
C ALA A 70 9.64 -11.95 11.45
N ASP A 71 10.49 -12.16 10.44
CA ASP A 71 10.55 -11.29 9.26
C ASP A 71 9.21 -11.23 8.50
N VAL A 72 8.51 -12.36 8.38
CA VAL A 72 7.18 -12.42 7.75
C VAL A 72 6.17 -11.65 8.60
N ALA A 73 6.14 -11.88 9.91
CA ALA A 73 5.23 -11.19 10.82
C ALA A 73 5.44 -9.66 10.81
N GLU A 74 6.70 -9.20 10.77
CA GLU A 74 7.02 -7.78 10.65
C GLU A 74 6.50 -7.18 9.34
N ARG A 75 6.68 -7.89 8.22
CA ARG A 75 6.16 -7.44 6.91
C ARG A 75 4.64 -7.38 6.88
N GLU A 76 3.96 -8.35 7.47
CA GLU A 76 2.49 -8.34 7.58
C GLU A 76 2.00 -7.16 8.41
N GLU A 77 2.68 -6.84 9.52
CA GLU A 77 2.37 -5.66 10.33
C GLU A 77 2.57 -4.35 9.55
N GLN A 78 3.66 -4.23 8.80
CA GLN A 78 3.93 -3.06 7.95
C GLN A 78 2.86 -2.89 6.86
N ILE A 79 2.44 -3.99 6.21
CA ILE A 79 1.37 -3.98 5.19
C ILE A 79 0.04 -3.56 5.84
N ARG A 80 -0.28 -4.07 7.03
CA ARG A 80 -1.49 -3.69 7.77
C ARG A 80 -1.50 -2.20 8.07
N GLY A 81 -0.43 -1.67 8.66
CA GLY A 81 -0.31 -0.24 8.95
C GLY A 81 -0.41 0.63 7.70
N TYR A 82 0.18 0.21 6.59
CA TYR A 82 0.04 0.91 5.31
C TYR A 82 -1.41 0.92 4.80
N ASN A 83 -2.11 -0.20 4.89
CA ASN A 83 -3.52 -0.30 4.49
C ASN A 83 -4.42 0.59 5.36
N GLU A 84 -4.17 0.68 6.66
CA GLU A 84 -4.90 1.59 7.57
C GLU A 84 -4.71 3.05 7.15
N ILE A 85 -3.49 3.45 6.79
CA ILE A 85 -3.20 4.82 6.29
C ILE A 85 -3.95 5.09 4.99
N LEU A 86 -3.96 4.14 4.06
CA LEU A 86 -4.68 4.27 2.79
C LEU A 86 -6.19 4.39 3.00
N GLU A 87 -6.75 3.60 3.90
CA GLU A 87 -8.18 3.65 4.22
C GLU A 87 -8.55 4.97 4.89
N ALA A 88 -7.77 5.44 5.86
CA ALA A 88 -7.96 6.74 6.49
C ALA A 88 -7.86 7.91 5.48
N LYS A 89 -6.99 7.79 4.47
CA LYS A 89 -6.92 8.77 3.38
C LYS A 89 -8.16 8.73 2.49
N ARG A 90 -8.64 7.53 2.17
CA ARG A 90 -9.86 7.33 1.37
C ARG A 90 -11.07 7.94 2.07
N GLN A 91 -11.22 7.64 3.37
CA GLN A 91 -12.31 8.17 4.18
C GLN A 91 -12.30 9.69 4.24
N ARG A 92 -11.14 10.30 4.45
CA ARG A 92 -11.03 11.78 4.44
C ARG A 92 -11.47 12.39 3.11
N ILE A 93 -11.06 11.82 1.99
CA ILE A 93 -11.50 12.30 0.66
C ILE A 93 -13.01 12.15 0.50
N GLU A 94 -13.59 11.06 0.99
CA GLU A 94 -15.03 10.81 0.93
C GLU A 94 -15.81 11.82 1.80
N ASP A 95 -15.34 12.08 3.00
CA ASP A 95 -15.90 13.12 3.88
C ASP A 95 -15.82 14.52 3.23
N ASP A 96 -14.68 14.83 2.61
CA ASP A 96 -14.49 16.10 1.90
C ASP A 96 -15.42 16.25 0.68
N VAL A 97 -15.66 15.15 -0.04
CA VAL A 97 -16.63 15.12 -1.16
C VAL A 97 -18.04 15.46 -0.66
N TRP A 98 -18.46 14.88 0.47
CA TRP A 98 -19.75 15.15 1.05
C TRP A 98 -19.86 16.57 1.58
N ARG A 99 -18.79 17.15 2.14
CA ARG A 99 -18.77 18.57 2.57
C ARG A 99 -19.03 19.51 1.39
N VAL A 100 -18.41 19.28 0.24
CA VAL A 100 -18.64 20.08 -0.98
C VAL A 100 -20.06 19.85 -1.53
N ALA A 101 -20.53 18.60 -1.52
CA ALA A 101 -21.87 18.26 -1.97
C ALA A 101 -22.94 18.95 -1.12
N GLU A 102 -22.75 19.00 0.19
CA GLU A 102 -23.67 19.66 1.14
C GLU A 102 -23.75 21.19 0.93
N VAL A 103 -22.63 21.82 0.56
CA VAL A 103 -22.66 23.25 0.18
C VAL A 103 -23.47 23.45 -1.11
N LEU A 104 -23.30 22.59 -2.13
CA LEU A 104 -24.00 22.68 -3.40
C LEU A 104 -25.50 22.37 -3.29
N LYS A 105 -25.86 21.38 -2.47
CA LYS A 105 -27.23 20.96 -2.21
C LYS A 105 -27.38 20.62 -0.73
N PRO A 106 -27.84 21.56 0.12
CA PRO A 106 -28.13 21.28 1.53
C PRO A 106 -29.09 20.11 1.70
N GLY A 107 -28.79 19.20 2.63
CA GLY A 107 -29.53 17.96 2.84
C GLY A 107 -29.11 16.82 1.91
N SER A 108 -28.05 16.99 1.11
CA SER A 108 -27.56 15.96 0.19
C SER A 108 -27.09 14.68 0.88
N MET A 109 -26.66 14.76 2.12
CA MET A 109 -26.28 13.58 2.93
C MET A 109 -27.48 12.69 3.28
N GLU A 110 -28.68 13.30 3.42
CA GLU A 110 -29.92 12.59 3.77
C GLU A 110 -30.69 12.19 2.51
N ASP A 111 -30.88 13.13 1.57
CA ASP A 111 -31.65 12.92 0.34
C ASP A 111 -30.89 12.24 -0.79
N GLY A 112 -29.57 12.07 -0.59
CA GLY A 112 -28.66 11.57 -1.61
C GLY A 112 -28.24 12.63 -2.64
N PHE A 113 -27.14 12.36 -3.29
CA PHE A 113 -26.57 13.17 -4.36
C PHE A 113 -26.24 12.29 -5.57
N ASN A 114 -26.31 12.84 -6.76
CA ASN A 114 -26.04 12.07 -7.98
C ASN A 114 -24.60 11.51 -7.95
N ARG A 115 -24.46 10.19 -8.12
CA ARG A 115 -23.17 9.51 -8.06
C ARG A 115 -22.14 10.07 -9.04
N ALA A 116 -22.56 10.43 -10.26
CA ALA A 116 -21.66 11.01 -11.25
C ALA A 116 -21.15 12.39 -10.81
N ASN A 117 -22.00 13.17 -10.12
CA ASN A 117 -21.60 14.44 -9.56
C ASN A 117 -20.62 14.28 -8.40
N LEU A 118 -20.83 13.32 -7.50
CA LEU A 118 -19.88 12.98 -6.42
C LEU A 118 -18.51 12.59 -6.98
N MET A 119 -18.47 11.78 -8.04
CA MET A 119 -17.22 11.43 -8.71
C MET A 119 -16.50 12.63 -9.32
N SER A 120 -17.26 13.60 -9.85
CA SER A 120 -16.70 14.84 -10.38
C SER A 120 -16.11 15.72 -9.27
N ILE A 121 -16.83 15.87 -8.15
CA ILE A 121 -16.36 16.59 -6.95
C ILE A 121 -15.07 15.94 -6.44
N LYS A 122 -15.04 14.61 -6.31
CA LYS A 122 -13.85 13.87 -5.88
C LYS A 122 -12.64 14.20 -6.75
N ARG A 123 -12.80 14.15 -8.06
CA ARG A 123 -11.71 14.47 -9.00
C ARG A 123 -11.22 15.91 -8.86
N PHE A 124 -12.12 16.86 -8.61
CA PHE A 124 -11.74 18.25 -8.39
C PHE A 124 -10.99 18.41 -7.06
N ILE A 125 -11.44 17.76 -5.98
CA ILE A 125 -10.74 17.78 -4.68
C ILE A 125 -9.34 17.17 -4.81
N GLU A 126 -9.19 16.05 -5.51
CA GLU A 126 -7.90 15.42 -5.75
C GLU A 126 -6.92 16.30 -6.57
N THR A 127 -7.45 17.21 -7.39
CA THR A 127 -6.65 18.06 -8.28
C THR A 127 -6.40 19.46 -7.71
N LEU A 128 -7.40 20.07 -7.11
CA LEU A 128 -7.39 21.46 -6.62
C LEU A 128 -7.22 21.56 -5.11
N GLY A 129 -7.64 20.53 -4.37
CA GLY A 129 -7.79 20.55 -2.94
C GLY A 129 -9.21 20.93 -2.51
N LEU A 130 -9.49 20.68 -1.22
CA LEU A 130 -10.81 20.92 -0.62
C LEU A 130 -11.18 22.39 -0.63
N HIS A 131 -10.24 23.27 -0.29
CA HIS A 131 -10.52 24.71 -0.06
C HIS A 131 -11.04 25.38 -1.33
N GLU A 132 -10.33 25.23 -2.43
CA GLU A 132 -10.74 25.78 -3.73
C GLU A 132 -12.09 25.20 -4.20
N CYS A 133 -12.36 23.93 -3.87
CA CYS A 133 -13.65 23.31 -4.21
C CYS A 133 -14.79 23.88 -3.35
N LEU A 134 -14.56 24.19 -2.08
CA LEU A 134 -15.56 24.83 -1.21
C LEU A 134 -15.86 26.25 -1.70
N ASP A 135 -14.82 27.04 -1.96
CA ASP A 135 -14.98 28.42 -2.48
C ASP A 135 -15.76 28.41 -3.81
N ALA A 136 -15.42 27.50 -4.72
CA ALA A 136 -16.15 27.33 -5.97
C ALA A 136 -17.61 26.91 -5.76
N ALA A 137 -17.89 26.06 -4.76
CA ALA A 137 -19.24 25.61 -4.43
C ALA A 137 -20.08 26.76 -3.84
N GLU A 138 -19.51 27.55 -2.96
CA GLU A 138 -20.17 28.74 -2.39
C GLU A 138 -20.53 29.77 -3.48
N VAL A 139 -19.58 30.07 -4.36
CA VAL A 139 -19.81 30.96 -5.51
C VAL A 139 -20.93 30.43 -6.42
N ALA A 140 -20.95 29.12 -6.68
CA ALA A 140 -21.98 28.49 -7.49
C ALA A 140 -23.35 28.54 -6.80
N ARG A 141 -23.39 28.27 -5.49
CA ARG A 141 -24.62 28.28 -4.68
C ARG A 141 -25.25 29.67 -4.57
N ALA A 142 -24.43 30.72 -4.56
CA ALA A 142 -24.91 32.10 -4.52
C ALA A 142 -25.63 32.55 -5.82
N LYS A 143 -25.54 31.76 -6.90
CA LYS A 143 -26.23 32.10 -8.17
C LYS A 143 -27.71 31.71 -8.10
N PRO A 144 -28.63 32.53 -8.61
CA PRO A 144 -30.07 32.23 -8.67
C PRO A 144 -30.36 31.23 -9.79
N LEU A 145 -29.79 30.03 -9.70
CA LEU A 145 -29.91 28.96 -10.67
C LEU A 145 -30.50 27.71 -10.01
N SER A 146 -31.09 26.81 -10.80
CA SER A 146 -31.48 25.49 -10.27
C SER A 146 -30.26 24.67 -9.89
N ASP A 147 -30.42 23.66 -9.00
CA ASP A 147 -29.35 22.80 -8.51
C ASP A 147 -28.51 22.19 -9.65
N TYR A 148 -29.16 21.82 -10.75
CA TYR A 148 -28.49 21.30 -11.93
C TYR A 148 -27.52 22.32 -12.56
N TYR A 149 -27.97 23.57 -12.72
CA TYR A 149 -27.14 24.61 -13.31
C TYR A 149 -26.11 25.15 -12.32
N GLN A 150 -26.39 25.15 -11.01
CA GLN A 150 -25.41 25.46 -9.98
C GLN A 150 -24.25 24.45 -9.99
N PHE A 151 -24.55 23.16 -10.12
CA PHE A 151 -23.52 22.14 -10.25
C PHE A 151 -22.68 22.32 -11.53
N LYS A 152 -23.30 22.61 -12.66
CA LYS A 152 -22.56 22.93 -13.91
C LYS A 152 -21.67 24.17 -13.74
N TYR A 153 -22.14 25.17 -13.05
CA TYR A 153 -21.40 26.40 -12.78
C TYR A 153 -20.17 26.09 -11.90
N PHE A 154 -20.35 25.33 -10.84
CA PHE A 154 -19.27 24.81 -10.01
C PHE A 154 -18.21 24.09 -10.85
N CYS A 155 -18.61 23.16 -11.70
CA CYS A 155 -17.68 22.45 -12.58
C CYS A 155 -16.94 23.43 -13.52
N GLY A 156 -17.61 24.45 -14.02
CA GLY A 156 -17.01 25.49 -14.85
C GLY A 156 -15.91 26.27 -14.14
N ILE A 157 -16.15 26.66 -12.87
CA ILE A 157 -15.14 27.32 -12.03
C ILE A 157 -13.93 26.40 -11.83
N CYS A 158 -14.15 25.17 -11.37
CA CYS A 158 -13.08 24.22 -11.13
C CYS A 158 -12.22 23.97 -12.39
N TRP A 159 -12.86 23.76 -13.54
CA TRP A 159 -12.14 23.63 -14.80
C TRP A 159 -11.42 24.90 -15.22
N GLY A 160 -11.99 26.07 -14.92
CA GLY A 160 -11.35 27.36 -15.13
C GLY A 160 -10.04 27.50 -14.35
N ILE A 161 -10.05 27.13 -13.08
CA ILE A 161 -8.87 27.13 -12.21
C ILE A 161 -7.83 26.14 -12.73
N ILE A 162 -8.21 24.88 -13.04
CA ILE A 162 -7.29 23.86 -13.57
C ILE A 162 -6.62 24.32 -14.87
N LYS A 163 -7.34 25.04 -15.74
CA LYS A 163 -6.81 25.52 -17.02
C LYS A 163 -6.08 26.86 -16.91
N GLY A 164 -5.96 27.43 -15.70
CA GLY A 164 -5.33 28.74 -15.47
C GLY A 164 -6.10 29.89 -16.12
N ARG A 165 -7.41 29.73 -16.40
CA ARG A 165 -8.28 30.78 -16.93
C ARG A 165 -9.03 31.47 -15.79
N PRO A 166 -9.10 32.82 -15.77
CA PRO A 166 -10.02 33.50 -14.85
C PRO A 166 -11.45 33.02 -15.13
N SER A 167 -12.22 32.76 -14.07
CA SER A 167 -13.59 32.26 -14.12
C SER A 167 -14.50 33.23 -14.89
N ALA A 168 -14.71 32.98 -16.17
CA ALA A 168 -15.79 33.63 -16.93
C ALA A 168 -17.11 32.89 -16.63
N PRO A 169 -18.20 33.59 -16.34
CA PRO A 169 -19.49 32.95 -16.17
C PRO A 169 -19.93 32.25 -17.44
N PRO A 170 -20.55 31.04 -17.36
CA PRO A 170 -21.15 30.44 -18.52
C PRO A 170 -22.24 31.39 -19.05
N SER A 171 -22.20 31.68 -20.37
CA SER A 171 -23.24 32.41 -21.05
C SER A 171 -24.58 31.71 -20.83
N SER A 172 -25.54 32.46 -20.31
CA SER A 172 -26.93 32.02 -20.14
C SER A 172 -27.52 31.54 -21.46
N PRO A 173 -28.41 30.52 -21.45
CA PRO A 173 -29.08 30.02 -22.65
C PRO A 173 -30.01 31.05 -23.25
#